data_eb89f2f622be13557be5317f168a9b81
#
_entry.id   eb89f2f622be13557be5317f168a9b81
#
_cell.length_a   1.000
_cell.length_b   1.000
_cell.length_c   1.000
_cell.angle_alpha   90.00
_cell.angle_beta   90.00
_cell.angle_gamma   90.00
#
_symmetry.space_group_name_H-M   'P 1'
#
loop_
_entity.id
_entity.type
_entity.pdbx_description
1 polymer ?
#
loop_
_entity_poly.entity_id
_entity_poly.type
_entity_poly.pdbx_seq_one_letter_code
_entity_poly.pdbx_strand_id
1 'polypeptide(L)'
;MKTRILTFTLSILLCIAARAELKWEQNTIDLHPAVGDKTAVAHFKYQNTGTTPVHFKSVKASCGCTTTQSQKEVVNPGDKGEIVATFNIGDRTGQQMKTVTVQTDDPNPTQATTILTLKATIPQALDIRPAFVYWQTGEEPKPKKVSIKASKDFPAKNITVKSNSQVFESKVQPGSASGEWTIEVTPKDTSHPMGTALLVQTDYPKEAPKSFYVNASITNPPGAPAALRPNGPNAPAGKPSTSPAIPKASPSADVER
;
A
#
# COMPACT_ATOMS: atom_id res chain seq x y z
N MET A 1 -9.51 56.89 67.86
CA MET A 1 -8.88 55.69 67.35
C MET A 1 -9.42 55.45 65.94
N LYS A 2 -8.60 55.70 64.90
CA LYS A 2 -9.00 55.51 63.47
C LYS A 2 -8.32 54.23 62.97
N THR A 3 -9.08 53.14 62.82
CA THR A 3 -8.60 51.86 62.29
C THR A 3 -8.51 51.98 60.75
N ARG A 4 -7.28 51.91 60.20
CA ARG A 4 -7.02 51.84 58.75
C ARG A 4 -7.09 50.37 58.35
N ILE A 5 -8.12 50.01 57.62
CA ILE A 5 -8.24 48.69 56.95
C ILE A 5 -7.38 48.74 55.69
N LEU A 6 -6.26 47.98 55.72
CA LEU A 6 -5.35 47.81 54.59
C LEU A 6 -5.90 46.66 53.72
N THR A 7 -6.61 46.98 52.65
CA THR A 7 -7.07 46.01 51.66
C THR A 7 -5.90 45.56 50.79
N PHE A 8 -5.42 44.34 51.01
CA PHE A 8 -4.39 43.68 50.23
C PHE A 8 -5.08 43.01 49.01
N THR A 9 -5.07 43.68 47.85
CA THR A 9 -5.55 43.10 46.63
C THR A 9 -4.51 42.12 46.10
N LEU A 10 -4.78 40.83 46.25
CA LEU A 10 -3.98 39.74 45.67
C LEU A 10 -4.27 39.66 44.19
N SER A 11 -3.44 40.29 43.36
CA SER A 11 -3.44 40.12 41.92
C SER A 11 -2.94 38.71 41.58
N ILE A 12 -3.86 37.79 41.31
CA ILE A 12 -3.53 36.47 40.73
C ILE A 12 -3.15 36.72 39.27
N LEU A 13 -1.86 36.77 39.03
CA LEU A 13 -1.30 36.80 37.66
C LEU A 13 -1.52 35.42 37.04
N LEU A 14 -2.57 35.26 36.23
CA LEU A 14 -2.86 34.07 35.48
C LEU A 14 -1.78 33.92 34.41
N CYS A 15 -0.71 33.18 34.65
CA CYS A 15 0.28 32.83 33.65
C CYS A 15 -0.38 31.92 32.61
N ILE A 16 -0.88 32.51 31.52
CA ILE A 16 -1.29 31.76 30.34
C ILE A 16 0.00 31.21 29.71
N ALA A 17 0.29 29.94 29.99
CA ALA A 17 1.43 29.28 29.37
C ALA A 17 1.23 29.26 27.85
N ALA A 18 2.18 29.85 27.11
CA ALA A 18 2.19 29.79 25.66
C ALA A 18 2.33 28.30 25.23
N ARG A 19 1.33 27.78 24.55
CA ARG A 19 1.31 26.39 24.08
C ARG A 19 1.05 26.35 22.58
N ALA A 20 1.88 25.64 21.87
CA ALA A 20 1.59 25.15 20.52
C ALA A 20 0.69 23.92 20.69
N GLU A 21 -0.37 23.79 19.91
CA GLU A 21 -1.24 22.61 19.98
C GLU A 21 -2.01 22.45 18.66
N LEU A 22 -1.68 21.41 17.89
CA LEU A 22 -2.44 21.01 16.72
C LEU A 22 -3.46 19.94 17.12
N LYS A 23 -4.73 20.32 17.11
CA LYS A 23 -5.84 19.40 17.33
C LYS A 23 -6.32 18.85 16.00
N TRP A 24 -6.26 17.55 15.80
CA TRP A 24 -6.78 16.84 14.65
C TRP A 24 -8.25 16.47 14.84
N GLU A 25 -9.06 16.62 13.79
CA GLU A 25 -10.45 16.13 13.83
C GLU A 25 -10.47 14.59 13.90
N GLN A 26 -9.61 13.95 13.09
CA GLN A 26 -9.42 12.50 13.05
C GLN A 26 -7.96 12.18 12.69
N ASN A 27 -7.38 11.22 13.39
CA ASN A 27 -6.04 10.69 13.06
C ASN A 27 -6.12 9.45 12.17
N THR A 28 -7.32 8.87 12.00
CA THR A 28 -7.57 7.72 11.13
C THR A 28 -8.79 8.02 10.27
N ILE A 29 -8.64 7.80 8.96
CA ILE A 29 -9.71 7.95 7.97
C ILE A 29 -9.89 6.64 7.24
N ASP A 30 -11.12 6.10 7.29
CA ASP A 30 -11.52 4.90 6.56
C ASP A 30 -12.15 5.31 5.21
N LEU A 31 -11.60 4.76 4.13
CA LEU A 31 -12.00 5.03 2.76
C LEU A 31 -12.52 3.76 2.09
N HIS A 32 -13.57 3.93 1.30
CA HIS A 32 -14.20 2.87 0.52
C HIS A 32 -14.24 3.27 -0.96
N PRO A 33 -13.08 3.23 -1.65
CA PRO A 33 -13.05 3.56 -3.07
C PRO A 33 -13.93 2.60 -3.87
N ALA A 34 -14.54 3.10 -4.93
CA ALA A 34 -15.31 2.29 -5.84
C ALA A 34 -14.41 1.36 -6.66
N VAL A 35 -15.02 0.30 -7.22
CA VAL A 35 -14.30 -0.59 -8.14
C VAL A 35 -13.91 0.21 -9.39
N GLY A 36 -12.62 0.29 -9.67
CA GLY A 36 -12.10 1.08 -10.80
C GLY A 36 -11.43 2.39 -10.42
N ASP A 37 -11.63 2.88 -9.20
CA ASP A 37 -10.93 4.07 -8.73
C ASP A 37 -9.41 3.90 -8.81
N LYS A 38 -8.73 4.93 -9.27
CA LYS A 38 -7.27 4.96 -9.38
C LYS A 38 -6.60 5.41 -8.08
N THR A 39 -7.30 6.24 -7.31
CA THR A 39 -6.80 6.85 -6.08
C THR A 39 -7.83 6.81 -4.97
N ALA A 40 -7.35 6.85 -3.72
CA ALA A 40 -8.16 7.11 -2.54
C ALA A 40 -7.56 8.30 -1.81
N VAL A 41 -8.39 9.29 -1.46
CA VAL A 41 -7.95 10.58 -0.92
C VAL A 41 -8.48 10.74 0.50
N ALA A 42 -7.57 11.00 1.44
CA ALA A 42 -7.88 11.29 2.84
C ALA A 42 -7.57 12.76 3.16
N HIS A 43 -8.51 13.44 3.82
CA HIS A 43 -8.42 14.83 4.24
C HIS A 43 -8.29 14.89 5.77
N PHE A 44 -7.07 15.00 6.28
CA PHE A 44 -6.79 15.11 7.70
C PHE A 44 -6.87 16.57 8.14
N LYS A 45 -8.03 16.96 8.64
CA LYS A 45 -8.30 18.34 9.09
C LYS A 45 -7.73 18.56 10.47
N TYR A 46 -7.19 19.77 10.68
CA TYR A 46 -6.62 20.20 11.95
C TYR A 46 -6.98 21.66 12.27
N GLN A 47 -6.82 22.03 13.54
CA GLN A 47 -6.87 23.40 14.02
C GLN A 47 -5.74 23.61 15.03
N ASN A 48 -5.07 24.76 14.96
CA ASN A 48 -4.21 25.20 16.05
C ASN A 48 -5.07 25.75 17.19
N THR A 49 -5.20 24.95 18.26
CA THR A 49 -5.93 25.35 19.48
C THR A 49 -5.03 25.98 20.52
N GLY A 50 -3.72 26.04 20.23
CA GLY A 50 -2.73 26.68 21.07
C GLY A 50 -2.73 28.21 20.96
N THR A 51 -1.79 28.83 21.63
CA THR A 51 -1.61 30.29 21.67
C THR A 51 -0.40 30.76 20.88
N THR A 52 0.39 29.85 20.33
CA THR A 52 1.58 30.14 19.48
C THR A 52 1.45 29.50 18.10
N PRO A 53 2.07 30.07 17.06
CA PRO A 53 2.15 29.43 15.75
C PRO A 53 2.81 28.04 15.81
N VAL A 54 2.36 27.13 14.94
CA VAL A 54 2.94 25.80 14.73
C VAL A 54 3.53 25.71 13.34
N HIS A 55 4.78 25.27 13.21
CA HIS A 55 5.44 25.07 11.93
C HIS A 55 5.56 23.58 11.60
N PHE A 56 5.21 23.20 10.38
CA PHE A 56 5.44 21.84 9.89
C PHE A 56 6.90 21.67 9.48
N LYS A 57 7.65 20.84 10.22
CA LYS A 57 9.03 20.44 9.88
C LYS A 57 9.08 19.41 8.78
N SER A 58 8.15 18.46 8.81
CA SER A 58 8.03 17.45 7.76
C SER A 58 6.65 16.81 7.73
N VAL A 59 6.21 16.40 6.52
CA VAL A 59 5.01 15.61 6.27
C VAL A 59 5.41 14.48 5.32
N LYS A 60 5.54 13.25 5.82
CA LYS A 60 6.09 12.13 5.07
C LYS A 60 5.14 10.93 5.06
N ALA A 61 4.82 10.44 3.86
CA ALA A 61 4.09 9.19 3.71
C ALA A 61 5.02 7.97 3.92
N SER A 62 4.44 6.87 4.39
CA SER A 62 5.13 5.59 4.64
C SER A 62 5.58 4.85 3.39
N CYS A 63 5.12 5.24 2.21
CA CYS A 63 5.48 4.63 0.92
C CYS A 63 5.43 5.66 -0.21
N GLY A 64 6.15 5.39 -1.31
CA GLY A 64 6.05 6.17 -2.55
C GLY A 64 4.71 6.05 -3.28
N CYS A 65 3.81 5.16 -2.79
CA CYS A 65 2.45 5.01 -3.32
C CYS A 65 1.45 6.03 -2.75
N THR A 66 1.89 6.88 -1.83
CA THR A 66 1.06 7.92 -1.21
C THR A 66 1.78 9.25 -1.29
N THR A 67 1.14 10.24 -1.85
CA THR A 67 1.62 11.63 -1.88
C THR A 67 0.90 12.44 -0.82
N THR A 68 1.57 13.43 -0.26
CA THR A 68 1.03 14.31 0.77
C THR A 68 1.14 15.76 0.35
N GLN A 69 0.13 16.55 0.67
CA GLN A 69 0.13 18.00 0.47
C GLN A 69 -0.35 18.67 1.75
N SER A 70 0.40 19.67 2.21
CA SER A 70 -0.03 20.60 3.25
C SER A 70 -0.36 21.94 2.62
N GLN A 71 -1.49 22.52 3.00
CA GLN A 71 -1.91 23.82 2.48
C GLN A 71 -1.13 24.99 3.11
N LYS A 72 -0.54 24.77 4.29
CA LYS A 72 0.18 25.78 5.07
C LYS A 72 1.47 25.21 5.60
N GLU A 73 2.52 26.01 5.63
CA GLU A 73 3.76 25.70 6.34
C GLU A 73 3.68 26.13 7.80
N VAL A 74 2.94 27.22 8.08
CA VAL A 74 2.73 27.81 9.40
C VAL A 74 1.25 27.90 9.69
N VAL A 75 0.85 27.47 10.88
CA VAL A 75 -0.54 27.48 11.36
C VAL A 75 -0.63 28.39 12.58
N ASN A 76 -1.18 29.61 12.40
CA ASN A 76 -1.34 30.56 13.50
C ASN A 76 -2.40 30.10 14.49
N PRO A 77 -2.40 30.64 15.73
CA PRO A 77 -3.45 30.36 16.71
C PRO A 77 -4.85 30.60 16.12
N GLY A 78 -5.74 29.61 16.30
CA GLY A 78 -7.10 29.60 15.76
C GLY A 78 -7.23 29.16 14.30
N ASP A 79 -6.15 29.14 13.52
CA ASP A 79 -6.16 28.71 12.13
C ASP A 79 -6.56 27.25 11.97
N LYS A 80 -7.28 26.98 10.88
CA LYS A 80 -7.62 25.64 10.40
C LYS A 80 -6.91 25.33 9.10
N GLY A 81 -6.70 24.04 8.86
CA GLY A 81 -6.15 23.54 7.61
C GLY A 81 -6.34 22.04 7.48
N GLU A 82 -5.75 21.47 6.44
CA GLU A 82 -5.77 20.04 6.23
C GLU A 82 -4.44 19.54 5.63
N ILE A 83 -4.14 18.28 5.89
CA ILE A 83 -3.16 17.51 5.14
C ILE A 83 -3.93 16.53 4.26
N VAL A 84 -3.74 16.65 2.96
CA VAL A 84 -4.34 15.76 1.97
C VAL A 84 -3.35 14.64 1.68
N ALA A 85 -3.80 13.39 1.88
CA ALA A 85 -3.03 12.19 1.53
C ALA A 85 -3.72 11.45 0.38
N THR A 86 -3.07 11.39 -0.76
CA THR A 86 -3.55 10.70 -1.97
C THR A 86 -2.83 9.38 -2.13
N PHE A 87 -3.54 8.29 -1.92
CA PHE A 87 -3.05 6.93 -2.10
C PHE A 87 -3.37 6.44 -3.52
N ASN A 88 -2.32 6.09 -4.28
CA ASN A 88 -2.46 5.45 -5.59
C ASN A 88 -2.78 3.96 -5.39
N ILE A 89 -3.97 3.55 -5.78
CA ILE A 89 -4.49 2.18 -5.60
C ILE A 89 -3.72 1.18 -6.47
N GLY A 90 -3.48 1.50 -7.75
CA GLY A 90 -2.87 0.56 -8.69
C GLY A 90 -3.67 -0.75 -8.76
N ASP A 91 -2.96 -1.88 -8.74
CA ASP A 91 -3.56 -3.23 -8.79
C ASP A 91 -3.90 -3.83 -7.42
N ARG A 92 -3.89 -3.01 -6.36
CA ARG A 92 -4.16 -3.48 -5.00
C ARG A 92 -5.63 -3.75 -4.77
N THR A 93 -5.90 -4.72 -3.93
CA THR A 93 -7.25 -5.09 -3.45
C THR A 93 -7.24 -5.33 -1.95
N GLY A 94 -8.42 -5.45 -1.36
CA GLY A 94 -8.58 -5.71 0.06
C GLY A 94 -8.21 -4.51 0.93
N GLN A 95 -7.93 -4.77 2.18
CA GLN A 95 -7.58 -3.72 3.16
C GLN A 95 -6.15 -3.23 2.95
N GLN A 96 -6.00 -1.93 2.79
CA GLN A 96 -4.73 -1.23 2.70
C GLN A 96 -4.64 -0.21 3.82
N MET A 97 -3.50 -0.15 4.48
CA MET A 97 -3.21 0.85 5.51
C MET A 97 -1.95 1.61 5.12
N LYS A 98 -2.03 2.94 5.14
CA LYS A 98 -0.92 3.84 4.86
C LYS A 98 -0.85 4.87 5.98
N THR A 99 0.36 5.24 6.36
CA THR A 99 0.56 6.26 7.39
C THR A 99 1.26 7.49 6.82
N VAL A 100 0.95 8.64 7.41
CA VAL A 100 1.63 9.90 7.18
C VAL A 100 2.17 10.35 8.52
N THR A 101 3.48 10.50 8.60
CA THR A 101 4.14 11.07 9.78
C THR A 101 4.26 12.57 9.61
N VAL A 102 3.66 13.31 10.51
CA VAL A 102 3.70 14.77 10.58
C VAL A 102 4.63 15.16 11.74
N GLN A 103 5.61 15.99 11.46
CA GLN A 103 6.51 16.55 12.47
C GLN A 103 6.35 18.06 12.49
N THR A 104 6.24 18.64 13.69
CA THR A 104 6.12 20.07 13.94
C THR A 104 7.25 20.56 14.84
N ASP A 105 7.28 21.85 15.08
CA ASP A 105 8.19 22.52 16.03
C ASP A 105 7.61 22.61 17.45
N ASP A 106 6.50 21.89 17.75
CA ASP A 106 5.92 21.86 19.08
C ASP A 106 6.99 21.48 20.12
N PRO A 107 7.16 22.27 21.18
CA PRO A 107 8.15 21.98 22.22
C PRO A 107 7.82 20.74 23.03
N ASN A 108 6.56 20.26 23.02
CA ASN A 108 6.17 19.02 23.65
C ASN A 108 6.48 17.83 22.71
N PRO A 109 7.45 16.94 23.05
CA PRO A 109 7.82 15.82 22.18
C PRO A 109 6.67 14.89 21.81
N THR A 110 5.66 14.76 22.68
CA THR A 110 4.48 13.90 22.43
C THR A 110 3.52 14.51 21.43
N GLN A 111 3.56 15.81 21.21
CA GLN A 111 2.74 16.56 20.27
C GLN A 111 3.52 16.94 18.99
N ALA A 112 4.85 16.96 19.07
CA ALA A 112 5.74 17.29 17.97
C ALA A 112 5.66 16.26 16.82
N THR A 113 5.20 15.04 17.08
CA THR A 113 5.05 14.00 16.05
C THR A 113 3.66 13.40 16.10
N THR A 114 2.95 13.48 14.98
CA THR A 114 1.62 12.86 14.81
C THR A 114 1.66 11.84 13.69
N ILE A 115 1.07 10.67 13.91
CA ILE A 115 0.88 9.65 12.88
C ILE A 115 -0.58 9.68 12.44
N LEU A 116 -0.80 10.04 11.18
CA LEU A 116 -2.10 9.99 10.53
C LEU A 116 -2.22 8.68 9.76
N THR A 117 -3.37 8.02 9.82
CA THR A 117 -3.59 6.70 9.21
C THR A 117 -4.72 6.77 8.18
N LEU A 118 -4.40 6.43 6.94
CA LEU A 118 -5.36 6.19 5.88
C LEU A 118 -5.60 4.69 5.79
N LYS A 119 -6.84 4.25 5.98
CA LYS A 119 -7.28 2.88 5.73
C LYS A 119 -8.17 2.88 4.49
N ALA A 120 -7.88 2.04 3.52
CA ALA A 120 -8.70 1.88 2.33
C ALA A 120 -9.13 0.44 2.17
N THR A 121 -10.44 0.20 2.09
CA THR A 121 -10.99 -1.13 1.76
C THR A 121 -11.32 -1.14 0.27
N ILE A 122 -10.40 -1.71 -0.52
CA ILE A 122 -10.49 -1.73 -1.98
C ILE A 122 -11.25 -3.00 -2.40
N PRO A 123 -12.39 -2.87 -3.10
CA PRO A 123 -13.16 -4.03 -3.53
C PRO A 123 -12.39 -4.84 -4.58
N GLN A 124 -12.55 -6.16 -4.53
CA GLN A 124 -12.02 -7.05 -5.54
C GLN A 124 -12.92 -7.00 -6.78
N ALA A 125 -12.34 -6.65 -7.92
CA ALA A 125 -13.11 -6.53 -9.16
C ALA A 125 -13.52 -7.88 -9.76
N LEU A 126 -12.58 -8.85 -9.77
CA LEU A 126 -12.78 -10.21 -10.24
C LEU A 126 -12.41 -11.23 -9.17
N ASP A 127 -13.25 -12.23 -8.96
CA ASP A 127 -12.91 -13.46 -8.26
C ASP A 127 -12.42 -14.48 -9.29
N ILE A 128 -11.16 -14.92 -9.18
CA ILE A 128 -10.50 -15.83 -10.11
C ILE A 128 -10.11 -17.10 -9.36
N ARG A 129 -10.70 -18.23 -9.73
CA ARG A 129 -10.48 -19.51 -9.02
C ARG A 129 -10.35 -20.70 -9.96
N PRO A 130 -9.26 -21.46 -9.84
CA PRO A 130 -8.04 -21.11 -9.13
C PRO A 130 -7.23 -20.05 -9.87
N ALA A 131 -6.49 -19.20 -9.15
CA ALA A 131 -5.57 -18.22 -9.77
C ALA A 131 -4.27 -18.87 -10.28
N PHE A 132 -4.09 -20.16 -10.00
CA PHE A 132 -2.91 -20.95 -10.35
C PHE A 132 -3.32 -22.33 -10.86
N VAL A 133 -2.85 -22.70 -12.04
CA VAL A 133 -3.02 -24.04 -12.63
C VAL A 133 -1.67 -24.64 -12.93
N TYR A 134 -1.51 -25.93 -12.67
CA TYR A 134 -0.21 -26.59 -12.89
C TYR A 134 -0.38 -28.02 -13.43
N TRP A 135 0.64 -28.47 -14.14
CA TRP A 135 0.84 -29.85 -14.60
C TRP A 135 2.19 -30.36 -14.11
N GLN A 136 2.31 -31.65 -13.97
CA GLN A 136 3.60 -32.29 -13.74
C GLN A 136 4.30 -32.52 -15.07
N THR A 137 5.63 -32.52 -15.06
CA THR A 137 6.42 -32.91 -16.25
C THR A 137 6.05 -34.32 -16.67
N GLY A 138 5.64 -34.49 -17.96
CA GLY A 138 5.16 -35.75 -18.50
C GLY A 138 3.68 -36.07 -18.23
N GLU A 139 2.95 -35.20 -17.49
CA GLU A 139 1.48 -35.34 -17.33
C GLU A 139 0.79 -35.15 -18.69
N GLU A 140 -0.29 -35.88 -18.94
CA GLU A 140 -1.10 -35.68 -20.13
C GLU A 140 -1.58 -34.22 -20.21
N PRO A 141 -1.44 -33.54 -21.37
CA PRO A 141 -1.79 -32.13 -21.52
C PRO A 141 -3.30 -31.90 -21.58
N LYS A 142 -4.01 -32.28 -20.53
CA LYS A 142 -5.46 -32.04 -20.39
C LYS A 142 -5.76 -30.61 -20.01
N PRO A 143 -6.85 -30.00 -20.55
CA PRO A 143 -7.25 -28.66 -20.18
C PRO A 143 -7.64 -28.56 -18.71
N LYS A 144 -7.19 -27.50 -18.02
CA LYS A 144 -7.63 -27.14 -16.67
C LYS A 144 -8.44 -25.84 -16.74
N LYS A 145 -9.52 -25.81 -15.94
CA LYS A 145 -10.48 -24.71 -15.96
C LYS A 145 -10.21 -23.73 -14.84
N VAL A 146 -10.33 -22.45 -15.17
CA VAL A 146 -10.30 -21.32 -14.23
C VAL A 146 -11.62 -20.59 -14.33
N SER A 147 -12.37 -20.53 -13.25
CA SER A 147 -13.61 -19.76 -13.15
C SER A 147 -13.30 -18.31 -12.82
N ILE A 148 -13.94 -17.38 -13.49
CA ILE A 148 -13.85 -15.95 -13.25
C ILE A 148 -15.24 -15.39 -13.03
N LYS A 149 -15.38 -14.60 -11.96
CA LYS A 149 -16.63 -13.94 -11.62
C LYS A 149 -16.38 -12.48 -11.31
N ALA A 150 -17.08 -11.59 -12.00
CA ALA A 150 -17.07 -10.17 -11.70
C ALA A 150 -17.83 -9.88 -10.40
N SER A 151 -17.35 -8.93 -9.61
CA SER A 151 -18.13 -8.43 -8.48
C SER A 151 -19.36 -7.67 -8.98
N LYS A 152 -20.38 -7.54 -8.12
CA LYS A 152 -21.66 -6.89 -8.49
C LYS A 152 -21.48 -5.45 -8.97
N ASP A 153 -20.49 -4.76 -8.43
CA ASP A 153 -20.21 -3.35 -8.71
C ASP A 153 -19.16 -3.15 -9.82
N PHE A 154 -18.75 -4.25 -10.48
CA PHE A 154 -17.78 -4.19 -11.59
C PHE A 154 -18.45 -4.54 -12.91
N PRO A 155 -18.82 -3.53 -13.73
CA PRO A 155 -19.67 -3.73 -14.91
C PRO A 155 -18.92 -4.24 -16.15
N ALA A 156 -17.88 -5.08 -15.96
CA ALA A 156 -17.20 -5.73 -17.09
C ALA A 156 -18.17 -6.68 -17.80
N LYS A 157 -18.23 -6.56 -19.13
CA LYS A 157 -19.06 -7.40 -19.99
C LYS A 157 -18.24 -8.47 -20.71
N ASN A 158 -16.96 -8.18 -20.94
CA ASN A 158 -16.06 -9.07 -21.67
C ASN A 158 -14.69 -9.12 -20.99
N ILE A 159 -14.05 -10.27 -21.14
CA ILE A 159 -12.65 -10.46 -20.78
C ILE A 159 -11.87 -10.97 -21.99
N THR A 160 -10.61 -10.62 -22.05
CA THR A 160 -9.63 -11.18 -23.00
C THR A 160 -8.49 -11.80 -22.23
N VAL A 161 -7.92 -12.87 -22.77
CA VAL A 161 -6.76 -13.54 -22.18
C VAL A 161 -5.62 -13.53 -23.17
N LYS A 162 -4.46 -13.05 -22.72
CA LYS A 162 -3.22 -13.03 -23.51
C LYS A 162 -2.14 -13.80 -22.79
N SER A 163 -1.37 -14.58 -23.55
CA SER A 163 -0.18 -15.28 -23.06
C SER A 163 1.02 -14.87 -23.90
N ASN A 164 2.14 -14.64 -23.27
CA ASN A 164 3.43 -14.47 -23.95
C ASN A 164 4.12 -15.83 -24.21
N SER A 165 3.55 -16.92 -23.70
CA SER A 165 4.08 -18.27 -23.91
C SER A 165 3.38 -18.94 -25.09
N GLN A 166 4.16 -19.55 -25.96
CA GLN A 166 3.66 -20.40 -27.04
C GLN A 166 3.29 -21.80 -26.59
N VAL A 167 3.68 -22.17 -25.37
CA VAL A 167 3.44 -23.52 -24.79
C VAL A 167 2.03 -23.65 -24.23
N PHE A 168 1.44 -22.55 -23.74
CA PHE A 168 0.10 -22.60 -23.18
C PHE A 168 -0.92 -21.96 -24.12
N GLU A 169 -1.95 -22.70 -24.43
CA GLU A 169 -3.14 -22.19 -25.09
C GLU A 169 -4.21 -21.85 -24.05
N SER A 170 -4.99 -20.82 -24.33
CA SER A 170 -6.11 -20.43 -23.49
C SER A 170 -7.35 -20.14 -24.34
N LYS A 171 -8.50 -20.62 -23.88
CA LYS A 171 -9.81 -20.34 -24.48
C LYS A 171 -10.72 -19.75 -23.42
N VAL A 172 -11.39 -18.65 -23.76
CA VAL A 172 -12.39 -18.01 -22.89
C VAL A 172 -13.77 -18.43 -23.34
N GLN A 173 -14.59 -18.84 -22.40
CA GLN A 173 -16.00 -19.19 -22.62
C GLN A 173 -16.85 -18.35 -21.65
N PRO A 174 -18.01 -17.80 -22.10
CA PRO A 174 -18.94 -17.16 -21.19
C PRO A 174 -19.48 -18.19 -20.17
N GLY A 175 -19.69 -17.72 -18.95
CA GLY A 175 -20.34 -18.51 -17.91
C GLY A 175 -21.86 -18.56 -18.06
N SER A 176 -22.53 -19.13 -17.07
CA SER A 176 -23.99 -19.27 -17.05
C SER A 176 -24.73 -17.96 -16.74
N ALA A 177 -24.05 -17.01 -16.11
CA ALA A 177 -24.58 -15.70 -15.77
C ALA A 177 -23.72 -14.57 -16.34
N SER A 178 -24.33 -13.39 -16.44
CA SER A 178 -23.59 -12.17 -16.82
C SER A 178 -22.48 -11.88 -15.81
N GLY A 179 -21.27 -11.55 -16.30
CA GLY A 179 -20.11 -11.33 -15.46
C GLY A 179 -19.42 -12.61 -14.98
N GLU A 180 -19.75 -13.75 -15.58
CA GLU A 180 -19.06 -15.02 -15.32
C GLU A 180 -18.38 -15.53 -16.61
N TRP A 181 -17.17 -16.07 -16.45
CA TRP A 181 -16.40 -16.67 -17.54
C TRP A 181 -15.63 -17.88 -17.06
N THR A 182 -15.30 -18.75 -17.98
CA THR A 182 -14.37 -19.86 -17.75
C THR A 182 -13.21 -19.73 -18.72
N ILE A 183 -11.99 -19.80 -18.19
CA ILE A 183 -10.78 -19.94 -19.02
C ILE A 183 -10.38 -21.41 -19.00
N GLU A 184 -10.29 -22.03 -20.15
CA GLU A 184 -9.64 -23.32 -20.32
C GLU A 184 -8.18 -23.08 -20.71
N VAL A 185 -7.25 -23.57 -19.89
CA VAL A 185 -5.80 -23.49 -20.12
C VAL A 185 -5.29 -24.87 -20.45
N THR A 186 -4.57 -25.02 -21.56
CA THR A 186 -4.04 -26.31 -22.02
C THR A 186 -2.57 -26.14 -22.41
N PRO A 187 -1.63 -26.89 -21.83
CA PRO A 187 -0.26 -26.93 -22.32
C PRO A 187 -0.20 -27.73 -23.62
N LYS A 188 0.59 -27.29 -24.60
CA LYS A 188 0.86 -28.05 -25.83
C LYS A 188 1.85 -29.16 -25.61
N ASP A 189 2.75 -28.96 -24.67
CA ASP A 189 3.82 -29.88 -24.29
C ASP A 189 4.07 -29.77 -22.78
N THR A 190 4.23 -30.93 -22.15
CA THR A 190 4.53 -31.03 -20.72
C THR A 190 5.90 -31.67 -20.45
N SER A 191 6.71 -31.89 -21.49
CA SER A 191 8.02 -32.59 -21.37
C SER A 191 9.04 -31.81 -20.55
N HIS A 192 8.92 -30.50 -20.43
CA HIS A 192 9.87 -29.63 -19.73
C HIS A 192 9.18 -28.70 -18.74
N PRO A 193 9.80 -28.40 -17.58
CA PRO A 193 9.30 -27.41 -16.66
C PRO A 193 9.23 -26.03 -17.29
N MET A 194 8.10 -25.37 -17.17
CA MET A 194 7.86 -24.02 -17.70
C MET A 194 6.75 -23.32 -16.91
N GLY A 195 6.81 -22.00 -16.86
CA GLY A 195 5.77 -21.18 -16.26
C GLY A 195 5.44 -19.94 -17.09
N THR A 196 4.21 -19.50 -17.03
CA THR A 196 3.75 -18.23 -17.61
C THR A 196 2.66 -17.61 -16.77
N ALA A 197 2.52 -16.29 -16.90
CA ALA A 197 1.35 -15.56 -16.40
C ALA A 197 0.44 -15.25 -17.59
N LEU A 198 -0.79 -15.72 -17.53
CA LEU A 198 -1.84 -15.37 -18.46
C LEU A 198 -2.43 -14.03 -18.03
N LEU A 199 -2.34 -13.01 -18.89
CA LEU A 199 -2.91 -11.70 -18.64
C LEU A 199 -4.40 -11.74 -18.98
N VAL A 200 -5.23 -11.55 -17.96
CA VAL A 200 -6.68 -11.40 -18.09
C VAL A 200 -6.99 -9.91 -18.07
N GLN A 201 -7.51 -9.38 -19.17
CA GLN A 201 -7.92 -7.98 -19.29
C GLN A 201 -9.43 -7.89 -19.42
N THR A 202 -10.02 -6.92 -18.72
CA THR A 202 -11.45 -6.61 -18.79
C THR A 202 -11.68 -5.43 -19.73
N ASP A 203 -12.92 -5.28 -20.22
CA ASP A 203 -13.35 -4.13 -21.01
C ASP A 203 -13.72 -2.89 -20.15
N TYR A 204 -13.50 -2.95 -18.85
CA TYR A 204 -13.80 -1.87 -17.91
C TYR A 204 -12.65 -1.64 -16.92
N PRO A 205 -12.32 -0.36 -16.56
CA PRO A 205 -12.75 0.91 -17.21
C PRO A 205 -12.18 1.05 -18.63
N LYS A 206 -12.91 1.67 -19.56
CA LYS A 206 -12.49 1.78 -20.97
C LYS A 206 -11.13 2.46 -21.15
N GLU A 207 -10.88 3.54 -20.39
CA GLU A 207 -9.65 4.34 -20.51
C GLU A 207 -8.43 3.67 -19.86
N ALA A 208 -8.65 2.73 -18.95
CA ALA A 208 -7.60 2.01 -18.25
C ALA A 208 -8.09 0.62 -17.85
N PRO A 209 -8.21 -0.32 -18.80
CA PRO A 209 -8.67 -1.68 -18.51
C PRO A 209 -7.84 -2.32 -17.40
N LYS A 210 -8.52 -2.88 -16.39
CA LYS A 210 -7.82 -3.58 -15.31
C LYS A 210 -7.26 -4.89 -15.80
N SER A 211 -6.06 -5.20 -15.34
CA SER A 211 -5.31 -6.42 -15.66
C SER A 211 -5.25 -7.33 -14.44
N PHE A 212 -5.49 -8.60 -14.68
CA PHE A 212 -5.41 -9.65 -13.67
C PHE A 212 -4.55 -10.79 -14.22
N TYR A 213 -4.12 -11.71 -13.38
CA TYR A 213 -3.21 -12.75 -13.79
C TYR A 213 -3.70 -14.13 -13.32
N VAL A 214 -3.58 -15.09 -14.22
CA VAL A 214 -3.69 -16.53 -13.93
C VAL A 214 -2.33 -17.13 -14.21
N ASN A 215 -1.73 -17.78 -13.22
CA ASN A 215 -0.45 -18.43 -13.39
C ASN A 215 -0.65 -19.87 -13.88
N ALA A 216 0.07 -20.24 -14.93
CA ALA A 216 0.12 -21.59 -15.47
C ALA A 216 1.55 -22.11 -15.41
N SER A 217 1.76 -23.32 -14.91
CA SER A 217 3.09 -23.91 -14.84
C SER A 217 3.11 -25.41 -15.08
N ILE A 218 4.24 -25.88 -15.61
CA ILE A 218 4.63 -27.27 -15.65
C ILE A 218 5.77 -27.42 -14.67
N THR A 219 5.65 -28.29 -13.68
CA THR A 219 6.61 -28.46 -12.58
C THR A 219 7.10 -29.89 -12.50
N ASN A 220 8.35 -30.08 -12.07
CA ASN A 220 8.82 -31.43 -11.77
C ASN A 220 8.05 -32.03 -10.59
N PRO A 221 7.82 -33.34 -10.57
CA PRO A 221 7.27 -34.02 -9.40
C PRO A 221 8.10 -33.73 -8.14
N PRO A 222 7.47 -33.65 -6.96
CA PRO A 222 8.22 -33.51 -5.71
C PRO A 222 9.27 -34.63 -5.55
N GLY A 223 10.53 -34.26 -5.32
CA GLY A 223 11.63 -35.21 -5.17
C GLY A 223 12.37 -35.57 -6.46
N ALA A 224 11.98 -35.06 -7.61
CA ALA A 224 12.78 -35.18 -8.83
C ALA A 224 14.09 -34.39 -8.66
N PRO A 225 15.29 -35.00 -9.02
CA PRO A 225 16.54 -34.25 -9.02
C PRO A 225 16.40 -33.02 -9.90
N ALA A 226 16.92 -31.89 -9.45
CA ALA A 226 16.92 -30.65 -10.24
C ALA A 226 17.68 -30.94 -11.53
N ALA A 227 16.98 -31.14 -12.65
CA ALA A 227 17.61 -31.25 -13.94
C ALA A 227 18.44 -29.99 -14.16
N LEU A 228 19.71 -30.19 -14.49
CA LEU A 228 20.69 -29.14 -14.76
C LEU A 228 20.02 -28.09 -15.65
N ARG A 229 19.90 -26.86 -15.14
CA ARG A 229 19.46 -25.74 -15.94
C ARG A 229 20.35 -25.66 -17.17
N PRO A 230 19.82 -25.68 -18.40
CA PRO A 230 20.65 -25.38 -19.53
C PRO A 230 21.20 -23.97 -19.33
N ASN A 231 22.52 -23.83 -19.27
CA ASN A 231 23.22 -22.57 -19.17
C ASN A 231 22.82 -21.70 -20.37
N GLY A 232 21.88 -20.83 -20.17
CA GLY A 232 21.64 -19.71 -21.10
C GLY A 232 22.86 -18.79 -21.02
N PRO A 233 23.40 -18.28 -22.15
CA PRO A 233 24.52 -17.36 -22.12
C PRO A 233 24.12 -16.07 -21.46
N ASN A 234 24.91 -15.65 -20.44
CA ASN A 234 24.88 -14.32 -19.82
C ASN A 234 23.74 -13.98 -18.83
N ALA A 235 23.82 -14.60 -17.65
CA ALA A 235 23.42 -13.86 -16.45
C ALA A 235 24.71 -13.29 -15.79
N PRO A 236 24.81 -11.98 -15.51
CA PRO A 236 25.96 -11.45 -14.78
C PRO A 236 25.96 -12.05 -13.37
N ALA A 237 27.11 -12.65 -12.99
CA ALA A 237 27.34 -13.18 -11.66
C ALA A 237 27.14 -12.06 -10.63
N GLY A 238 26.06 -12.15 -9.88
CA GLY A 238 25.83 -11.31 -8.70
C GLY A 238 26.92 -11.60 -7.69
N LYS A 239 27.77 -10.59 -7.40
CA LYS A 239 28.74 -10.64 -6.31
C LYS A 239 27.99 -10.95 -5.00
N PRO A 240 28.51 -11.82 -4.14
CA PRO A 240 27.94 -12.00 -2.81
C PRO A 240 27.98 -10.68 -2.05
N SER A 241 26.83 -10.24 -1.59
CA SER A 241 26.70 -9.09 -0.69
C SER A 241 27.36 -9.46 0.64
N THR A 242 28.55 -8.94 0.87
CA THR A 242 29.17 -8.94 2.19
C THR A 242 28.43 -7.91 3.03
N SER A 243 27.64 -8.36 3.99
CA SER A 243 27.12 -7.53 5.07
C SER A 243 28.28 -6.84 5.78
N PRO A 244 28.23 -5.52 6.02
CA PRO A 244 29.23 -4.87 6.81
C PRO A 244 29.17 -5.36 8.26
N ALA A 245 30.31 -5.84 8.77
CA ALA A 245 30.49 -6.24 10.16
C ALA A 245 30.26 -5.04 11.07
N ILE A 246 29.47 -5.24 12.12
CA ILE A 246 29.25 -4.28 13.21
C ILE A 246 30.60 -4.10 13.93
N PRO A 247 31.14 -2.86 14.06
CA PRO A 247 32.36 -2.65 14.84
C PRO A 247 32.07 -2.90 16.33
N LYS A 248 32.87 -3.80 16.93
CA LYS A 248 32.92 -3.98 18.37
C LYS A 248 33.42 -2.68 19.02
N ALA A 249 32.65 -2.17 19.97
CA ALA A 249 33.08 -1.09 20.85
C ALA A 249 34.31 -1.51 21.64
N SER A 250 35.39 -0.72 21.55
CA SER A 250 36.56 -0.80 22.40
C SER A 250 36.24 -0.18 23.77
N PRO A 251 36.75 -0.74 24.87
CA PRO A 251 36.60 -0.14 26.19
C PRO A 251 37.48 1.11 26.31
N SER A 252 36.88 2.18 26.79
CA SER A 252 37.57 3.42 27.13
C SER A 252 38.51 3.19 28.31
N ALA A 253 39.80 3.50 28.09
CA ALA A 253 40.82 3.56 29.11
C ALA A 253 40.60 4.79 30.02
N ASP A 254 40.74 4.57 31.32
CA ASP A 254 40.88 5.57 32.36
C ASP A 254 41.98 6.61 32.04
N VAL A 255 41.68 7.84 32.26
CA VAL A 255 42.71 8.87 32.51
C VAL A 255 42.44 9.58 33.83
N GLU A 256 43.25 9.20 34.80
CA GLU A 256 43.54 10.02 35.96
C GLU A 256 44.25 11.33 35.57
N ARG A 257 43.74 12.44 35.99
CA ARG A 257 44.39 13.54 36.75
C ARG A 257 43.50 14.76 36.83
#